data_e07695c7f50ffbc286f9cfeb00f8732e
#
_entry.id   e07695c7f50ffbc286f9cfeb00f8732e
#
_cell.length_a   1.000
_cell.length_b   1.000
_cell.length_c   1.000
_cell.angle_alpha   90.00
_cell.angle_beta   90.00
_cell.angle_gamma   90.00
#
_symmetry.space_group_name_H-M   'P 1'
#
loop_
_entity.id
_entity.type
_entity.pdbx_description
1 polymer ?
#
loop_
_entity_poly.entity_id
_entity_poly.type
_entity_poly.pdbx_seq_one_letter_code
_entity_poly.pdbx_strand_id
1 'polypeptide(L)' 'MTYLAVRNDLQLLTARELEVLQNLVNGLCPVEIAKELFISVHTARTHVKSILLKMNAHSSLEAVSLAVRNGMLPTPLTA' A
#
# COMPACT_ATOMS: atom_id res chain seq x y z
N MET A 1 1.01 -4.70 22.90
CA MET A 1 0.77 -5.65 21.79
C MET A 1 0.19 -4.98 20.58
N THR A 2 0.05 -3.71 20.66
CA THR A 2 -0.54 -2.93 19.57
C THR A 2 0.24 -3.06 18.28
N TYR A 3 1.55 -3.08 18.38
CA TYR A 3 2.36 -3.19 17.17
C TYR A 3 2.15 -4.53 16.47
N LEU A 4 1.74 -5.57 17.21
CA LEU A 4 1.43 -6.86 16.61
C LEU A 4 0.19 -6.77 15.73
N ALA A 5 -0.81 -6.02 16.16
CA ALA A 5 -1.99 -5.81 15.36
C ALA A 5 -1.66 -5.14 14.05
N VAL A 6 -0.76 -4.15 14.08
CA VAL A 6 -0.35 -3.46 12.87
C VAL A 6 0.36 -4.41 11.92
N ARG A 7 1.26 -5.24 12.45
CA ARG A 7 1.93 -6.25 11.62
C ARG A 7 0.94 -7.22 11.03
N ASN A 8 -0.06 -7.63 11.83
CA ASN A 8 -1.09 -8.54 11.36
C ASN A 8 -1.87 -7.92 10.21
N ASP A 9 -2.13 -6.62 10.29
CA ASP A 9 -2.83 -5.93 9.22
C ASP A 9 -2.06 -6.04 7.90
N LEU A 10 -0.74 -5.85 7.93
CA LEU A 10 0.08 -6.01 6.74
C LEU A 10 0.05 -7.45 6.22
N GLN A 11 0.04 -8.42 7.13
CA GLN A 11 0.00 -9.83 6.76
C GLN A 11 -1.31 -10.22 6.11
N LEU A 12 -2.38 -9.44 6.33
CA LEU A 12 -3.67 -9.70 5.70
C LEU A 12 -3.73 -9.26 4.25
N LEU A 13 -2.75 -8.50 3.79
CA LEU A 13 -2.72 -8.03 2.42
C LEU A 13 -2.32 -9.15 1.47
N THR A 14 -2.96 -9.17 0.30
CA THR A 14 -2.54 -10.07 -0.76
C THR A 14 -1.21 -9.60 -1.35
N ALA A 15 -0.57 -10.46 -2.14
CA ALA A 15 0.68 -10.09 -2.82
C ALA A 15 0.48 -8.84 -3.68
N ARG A 16 -0.63 -8.78 -4.41
CA ARG A 16 -0.92 -7.61 -5.26
C ARG A 16 -1.16 -6.37 -4.43
N GLU A 17 -1.85 -6.50 -3.31
CA GLU A 17 -2.08 -5.37 -2.42
C GLU A 17 -0.77 -4.87 -1.82
N LEU A 18 0.14 -5.78 -1.48
CA LEU A 18 1.46 -5.38 -1.00
C LEU A 18 2.22 -4.60 -2.07
N GLU A 19 2.13 -5.03 -3.33
CA GLU A 19 2.75 -4.29 -4.43
C GLU A 19 2.17 -2.88 -4.55
N VAL A 20 0.84 -2.78 -4.45
CA VAL A 20 0.18 -1.47 -4.51
C VAL A 20 0.61 -0.60 -3.34
N LEU A 21 0.66 -1.17 -2.14
CA LEU A 21 1.08 -0.43 -0.95
C LEU A 21 2.53 0.04 -1.09
N GLN A 22 3.41 -0.80 -1.63
CA GLN A 22 4.79 -0.41 -1.87
C GLN A 22 4.86 0.79 -2.82
N ASN A 23 4.03 0.77 -3.87
CA ASN A 23 3.99 1.90 -4.79
C ASN A 23 3.48 3.17 -4.13
N LEU A 24 2.51 3.04 -3.21
CA LEU A 24 2.06 4.20 -2.42
C LEU A 24 3.19 4.74 -1.55
N VAL A 25 3.95 3.85 -0.92
CA VAL A 25 5.10 4.23 -0.10
C VAL A 25 6.15 4.93 -0.97
N ASN A 26 6.28 4.50 -2.22
CA ASN A 26 7.21 5.12 -3.18
C ASN A 26 6.69 6.47 -3.70
N GLY A 27 5.49 6.87 -3.31
CA GLY A 27 4.95 8.17 -3.67
C GLY A 27 4.09 8.19 -4.93
N LEU A 28 3.73 7.03 -5.46
CA LEU A 28 2.91 6.97 -6.66
C LEU A 28 1.44 7.15 -6.32
N CYS A 29 0.71 7.82 -7.20
CA CYS A 29 -0.75 7.94 -7.09
C CYS A 29 -1.41 6.78 -7.87
N PRO A 30 -2.73 6.56 -7.69
CA PRO A 30 -3.40 5.44 -8.36
C PRO A 30 -3.21 5.40 -9.88
N VAL A 31 -3.18 6.55 -10.55
CA VAL A 31 -2.96 6.59 -12.00
C VAL A 31 -1.59 6.02 -12.35
N GLU A 32 -0.58 6.40 -11.57
CA GLU A 32 0.79 5.93 -11.79
C GLU A 32 0.93 4.45 -11.45
N ILE A 33 0.27 4.02 -10.37
CA ILE A 33 0.26 2.62 -9.97
C ILE A 33 -0.37 1.75 -11.07
N ALA A 34 -1.46 2.24 -11.65
CA ALA A 34 -2.12 1.53 -12.74
C ALA A 34 -1.16 1.28 -13.90
N LYS A 35 -0.38 2.30 -14.25
CA LYS A 35 0.61 2.17 -15.32
C LYS A 35 1.72 1.17 -14.95
N GLU A 36 2.22 1.27 -13.73
CA GLU A 36 3.29 0.38 -13.26
C GLU A 36 2.87 -1.08 -13.27
N LEU A 37 1.64 -1.36 -12.87
CA LEU A 37 1.16 -2.72 -12.71
C LEU A 37 0.34 -3.22 -13.89
N PHE A 38 0.18 -2.40 -14.92
CA PHE A 38 -0.57 -2.76 -16.13
C PHE A 38 -2.02 -3.15 -15.79
N ILE A 39 -2.64 -2.34 -14.94
CA ILE A 39 -4.05 -2.51 -14.57
C ILE A 39 -4.78 -1.20 -14.82
N SER A 40 -6.12 -1.25 -14.77
CA SER A 40 -6.91 -0.03 -14.92
C SER A 40 -6.77 0.84 -13.66
N VAL A 41 -7.02 2.14 -13.83
CA VAL A 41 -7.04 3.06 -12.70
C VAL A 41 -8.14 2.64 -11.71
N HIS A 42 -9.27 2.19 -12.24
CA HIS A 42 -10.36 1.70 -11.39
C HIS A 42 -9.88 0.54 -10.51
N THR A 43 -9.17 -0.42 -11.10
CA THR A 43 -8.64 -1.56 -10.34
C THR A 43 -7.61 -1.10 -9.31
N ALA A 44 -6.74 -0.16 -9.69
CA ALA A 44 -5.77 0.36 -8.74
C ALA A 44 -6.46 1.01 -7.54
N ARG A 45 -7.52 1.78 -7.79
CA ARG A 45 -8.28 2.41 -6.70
C ARG A 45 -9.00 1.37 -5.83
N THR A 46 -9.48 0.30 -6.44
CA THR A 46 -10.10 -0.78 -5.69
C THR A 46 -9.11 -1.44 -4.76
N HIS A 47 -7.88 -1.67 -5.23
CA HIS A 47 -6.83 -2.22 -4.38
C HIS A 47 -6.49 -1.26 -3.23
N VAL A 48 -6.39 0.04 -3.50
CA VAL A 48 -6.12 1.02 -2.45
C VAL A 48 -7.22 0.97 -1.39
N LYS A 49 -8.48 0.96 -1.83
CA LYS A 49 -9.60 0.91 -0.90
C LYS A 49 -9.55 -0.34 -0.03
N SER A 50 -9.23 -1.48 -0.62
CA SER A 50 -9.11 -2.73 0.12
C SER A 50 -7.99 -2.66 1.15
N ILE A 51 -6.85 -2.08 0.76
CA ILE A 51 -5.73 -1.89 1.68
C ILE A 51 -6.14 -1.03 2.88
N LEU A 52 -6.83 0.08 2.63
CA LEU A 52 -7.27 0.96 3.71
C LEU A 52 -8.18 0.23 4.68
N LEU A 53 -9.11 -0.57 4.16
CA LEU A 53 -10.00 -1.35 5.00
C LEU A 53 -9.22 -2.38 5.84
N LYS A 54 -8.31 -3.09 5.23
CA LYS A 54 -7.55 -4.14 5.91
C LYS A 54 -6.59 -3.58 6.94
N MET A 55 -6.02 -2.41 6.68
CA MET A 55 -5.10 -1.75 7.61
C MET A 55 -5.82 -0.86 8.62
N ASN A 56 -7.14 -0.76 8.50
CA ASN A 56 -7.93 0.15 9.33
C ASN A 56 -7.37 1.58 9.23
N ALA A 57 -7.01 1.99 8.03
CA ALA A 57 -6.50 3.32 7.75
C ALA A 57 -7.58 4.17 7.12
N HIS A 58 -7.56 5.46 7.43
CA HIS A 58 -8.59 6.40 6.94
C HIS A 58 -8.17 7.12 5.67
N SER A 59 -6.90 6.98 5.28
CA SER A 59 -6.39 7.64 4.09
C SER A 59 -5.15 6.91 3.60
N SER A 60 -4.79 7.15 2.34
CA SER A 60 -3.55 6.61 1.79
C SER A 60 -2.34 7.08 2.57
N LEU A 61 -2.35 8.34 3.01
CA LEU A 61 -1.25 8.88 3.80
C LEU A 61 -1.10 8.12 5.10
N GLU A 62 -2.21 7.80 5.77
CA GLU A 62 -2.16 7.04 6.99
C GLU A 62 -1.64 5.62 6.73
N ALA A 63 -2.10 4.99 5.65
CA ALA A 63 -1.63 3.66 5.29
C ALA A 63 -0.13 3.65 5.03
N VAL A 64 0.38 4.66 4.32
CA VAL A 64 1.82 4.79 4.08
C VAL A 64 2.56 4.97 5.39
N SER A 65 2.05 5.81 6.28
CA SER A 65 2.67 6.05 7.57
C SER A 65 2.77 4.76 8.38
N LEU A 66 1.68 3.98 8.41
CA LEU A 66 1.66 2.70 9.11
C LEU A 66 2.63 1.71 8.48
N ALA A 67 2.68 1.67 7.16
CA ALA A 67 3.58 0.76 6.44
C ALA A 67 5.04 1.08 6.77
N VAL A 68 5.39 2.36 6.76
CA VAL A 68 6.76 2.79 7.07
C VAL A 68 7.13 2.43 8.50
N ARG A 69 6.21 2.60 9.45
CA ARG A 69 6.46 2.19 10.83
C ARG A 69 6.74 0.70 10.97
N ASN A 70 6.23 -0.09 10.04
CA ASN A 70 6.45 -1.53 10.03
C ASN A 70 7.62 -1.95 9.15
N GLY A 71 8.47 -0.99 8.78
CA GLY A 71 9.71 -1.28 8.08
C GLY A 71 9.63 -1.24 6.57
N MET A 72 8.47 -0.90 6.00
CA MET A 72 8.35 -0.79 4.56
C MET A 72 8.93 0.55 4.10
N LEU A 73 10.04 0.51 3.40
CA LEU A 73 10.73 1.71 2.94
C LEU A 73 10.52 1.89 1.45
N PRO A 74 10.66 3.14 0.95
CA PRO A 74 10.61 3.37 -0.49
C PRO A 74 11.69 2.53 -1.18
N THR A 75 11.33 1.95 -2.31
CA THR A 75 12.31 1.23 -3.11
C THR A 75 13.05 2.22 -3.98
N PRO A 76 14.40 2.12 -4.05
CA PRO A 76 15.14 3.02 -4.94
C PRO A 76 14.67 2.83 -6.37
N LEU A 77 14.53 3.94 -7.09
CA LEU A 77 14.24 3.86 -8.52
C LEU A 77 15.47 3.31 -9.21
N THR A 78 15.25 2.29 -10.00
CA THR A 78 16.33 1.72 -10.78
C THR A 78 16.65 2.67 -11.92
N ALA A 79 17.88 3.00 -11.99
CA ALA A 79 18.32 3.85 -13.08
C ALA A 79 18.33 3.07 -14.38
#